data_7c820e4a38c3a42ab897f61a744b1d67
#
_entry.id   7c820e4a38c3a42ab897f61a744b1d67
#
_cell.length_a   1.000
_cell.length_b   1.000
_cell.length_c   1.000
_cell.angle_alpha   90.00
_cell.angle_beta   90.00
_cell.angle_gamma   90.00
#
_symmetry.space_group_name_H-M   'P 1'
#
loop_
_entity.id
_entity.type
_entity.pdbx_description
1 polymer ?
#
loop_
_entity_poly.entity_id
_entity_poly.type
_entity_poly.pdbx_seq_one_letter_code
_entity_poly.pdbx_strand_id
1 'polypeptide(L)'
;MTRRLLQAMAGARHGGAEIFFVRLAAALQRAGEEQRVLVRSDPDRSRALREAGIPLTELRFGGPFDVGTRAAFRHEITAWRPDIVLTWMSRATAMCPTGDFVHVGRLGGYYDLKYYRRCQHLIGNTRAIVDYAVSQGWPRERAHYLPNFVPDPRAVAITAGPALERPDGVPLALALGRLHPNKGFDLLLDALAMTDEIHLWIAGEGPLRDDLARHAERLGLAGRVRFLGWRDDVPALMATADCLVCPSRHEPLGNVVIEAWAAGLPVVATASDGPAALIAEGRDGLLVPLMARPEGGAEALADAMQRIAGDAGLRARLVQGGRAAYDASFTEAAVVGRYRAFFDEVAG
;
A
#
# COMPACT_ATOMS: atom_id res chain seq x y z
N MET A 1 16.85 -27.23 8.68
CA MET A 1 16.64 -26.53 10.00
C MET A 1 15.60 -25.44 9.78
N THR A 2 14.71 -25.21 10.75
CA THR A 2 13.73 -24.13 10.65
C THR A 2 14.48 -22.80 10.86
N ARG A 3 14.39 -21.91 9.91
CA ARG A 3 15.01 -20.58 9.91
C ARG A 3 14.34 -19.68 10.96
N ARG A 4 15.13 -18.89 11.68
CA ARG A 4 14.67 -17.94 12.70
C ARG A 4 14.71 -16.51 12.15
N LEU A 5 13.55 -15.88 12.05
CA LEU A 5 13.37 -14.54 11.50
C LEU A 5 13.04 -13.53 12.61
N LEU A 6 13.95 -12.60 12.90
CA LEU A 6 13.65 -11.47 13.77
C LEU A 6 13.21 -10.28 12.93
N GLN A 7 12.01 -9.75 13.18
CA GLN A 7 11.55 -8.53 12.50
C GLN A 7 11.56 -7.34 13.46
N ALA A 8 11.90 -6.14 12.98
CA ALA A 8 11.88 -4.94 13.80
C ALA A 8 11.24 -3.76 13.09
N MET A 9 10.28 -3.10 13.76
CA MET A 9 9.56 -1.95 13.23
C MET A 9 9.36 -0.83 14.23
N ALA A 10 9.85 0.37 13.88
CA ALA A 10 9.71 1.60 14.66
C ALA A 10 8.61 2.52 14.08
N GLY A 11 7.52 1.94 13.58
CA GLY A 11 6.49 2.64 12.82
C GLY A 11 5.72 3.72 13.60
N ALA A 12 4.97 4.54 12.86
CA ALA A 12 3.98 5.45 13.39
C ALA A 12 2.73 4.69 13.87
N ARG A 13 1.73 5.40 14.41
CA ARG A 13 0.47 4.79 14.82
C ARG A 13 -0.30 4.22 13.62
N HIS A 14 -0.37 4.99 12.52
CA HIS A 14 -1.09 4.62 11.31
C HIS A 14 -0.22 4.86 10.08
N GLY A 15 -0.26 3.92 9.13
CA GLY A 15 0.43 4.03 7.85
C GLY A 15 0.37 2.73 7.05
N GLY A 16 0.55 2.81 5.74
CA GLY A 16 0.51 1.65 4.87
C GLY A 16 1.62 0.63 5.13
N ALA A 17 2.81 1.11 5.55
CA ALA A 17 3.92 0.23 5.92
C ALA A 17 3.62 -0.54 7.20
N GLU A 18 2.98 0.10 8.18
CA GLU A 18 2.58 -0.47 9.46
C GLU A 18 1.51 -1.54 9.29
N ILE A 19 0.51 -1.26 8.48
CA ILE A 19 -0.55 -2.22 8.15
C ILE A 19 0.05 -3.44 7.44
N PHE A 20 0.90 -3.20 6.46
CA PHE A 20 1.52 -4.30 5.72
C PHE A 20 2.49 -5.12 6.57
N PHE A 21 3.23 -4.50 7.51
CA PHE A 21 4.08 -5.22 8.47
C PHE A 21 3.29 -6.27 9.26
N VAL A 22 2.15 -5.87 9.84
CA VAL A 22 1.30 -6.80 10.61
C VAL A 22 0.76 -7.91 9.71
N ARG A 23 0.27 -7.56 8.53
CA ARG A 23 -0.24 -8.53 7.54
C ARG A 23 0.83 -9.55 7.14
N LEU A 24 2.03 -9.08 6.80
CA LEU A 24 3.13 -9.98 6.39
C LEU A 24 3.59 -10.86 7.54
N ALA A 25 3.77 -10.30 8.75
CA ALA A 25 4.16 -11.08 9.92
C ALA A 25 3.14 -12.19 10.21
N ALA A 26 1.84 -11.86 10.21
CA ALA A 26 0.78 -12.84 10.41
C ALA A 26 0.75 -13.92 9.30
N ALA A 27 0.96 -13.53 8.05
CA ALA A 27 1.00 -14.46 6.92
C ALA A 27 2.21 -15.40 6.96
N LEU A 28 3.39 -14.88 7.32
CA LEU A 28 4.60 -15.69 7.53
C LEU A 28 4.43 -16.66 8.70
N GLN A 29 3.74 -16.25 9.78
CA GLN A 29 3.41 -17.12 10.91
C GLN A 29 2.53 -18.29 10.47
N ARG A 30 1.47 -18.00 9.70
CA ARG A 30 0.60 -19.05 9.13
C ARG A 30 1.35 -19.98 8.17
N ALA A 31 2.36 -19.47 7.48
CA ALA A 31 3.22 -20.24 6.59
C ALA A 31 4.29 -21.07 7.32
N GLY A 32 4.32 -21.03 8.67
CA GLY A 32 5.23 -21.83 9.51
C GLY A 32 6.63 -21.23 9.68
N GLU A 33 6.83 -19.93 9.40
CA GLU A 33 8.10 -19.27 9.71
C GLU A 33 8.25 -19.08 11.22
N GLU A 34 9.38 -19.52 11.76
CA GLU A 34 9.72 -19.26 13.16
C GLU A 34 10.18 -17.81 13.30
N GLN A 35 9.36 -16.98 13.94
CA GLN A 35 9.64 -15.56 14.01
C GLN A 35 9.40 -14.92 15.38
N ARG A 36 10.11 -13.81 15.62
CA ARG A 36 9.88 -12.88 16.72
C ARG A 36 9.84 -11.45 16.19
N VAL A 37 9.15 -10.56 16.90
CA VAL A 37 9.05 -9.16 16.47
C VAL A 37 9.43 -8.18 17.58
N LEU A 38 10.16 -7.13 17.21
CA LEU A 38 10.46 -5.95 18.03
C LEU A 38 9.66 -4.77 17.46
N VAL A 39 8.70 -4.25 18.21
CA VAL A 39 7.83 -3.19 17.70
C VAL A 39 7.80 -1.98 18.63
N ARG A 40 7.65 -0.81 18.03
CA ARG A 40 7.28 0.36 18.83
C ARG A 40 5.89 0.12 19.42
N SER A 41 5.74 0.37 20.72
CA SER A 41 4.47 0.18 21.43
C SER A 41 3.32 0.91 20.72
N ASP A 42 2.29 0.16 20.39
CA ASP A 42 1.03 0.60 19.82
C ASP A 42 -0.03 -0.48 20.13
N PRO A 43 -1.12 -0.13 20.85
CA PRO A 43 -2.07 -1.13 21.33
C PRO A 43 -2.69 -2.01 20.26
N ASP A 44 -3.08 -1.42 19.12
CA ASP A 44 -3.77 -2.14 18.06
C ASP A 44 -2.81 -3.07 17.29
N ARG A 45 -1.61 -2.60 16.99
CA ARG A 45 -0.54 -3.40 16.37
C ARG A 45 -0.14 -4.57 17.26
N SER A 46 0.09 -4.30 18.54
CA SER A 46 0.51 -5.33 19.49
C SER A 46 -0.58 -6.38 19.70
N ARG A 47 -1.85 -5.97 19.76
CA ARG A 47 -2.99 -6.89 19.83
C ARG A 47 -3.03 -7.79 18.61
N ALA A 48 -3.01 -7.25 17.40
CA ALA A 48 -3.06 -8.02 16.17
C ALA A 48 -1.90 -9.03 16.03
N LEU A 49 -0.69 -8.66 16.44
CA LEU A 49 0.47 -9.56 16.44
C LEU A 49 0.32 -10.70 17.46
N ARG A 50 -0.20 -10.41 18.68
CA ARG A 50 -0.48 -11.45 19.70
C ARG A 50 -1.59 -12.40 19.25
N GLU A 51 -2.67 -11.88 18.66
CA GLU A 51 -3.76 -12.69 18.10
C GLU A 51 -3.26 -13.61 16.98
N ALA A 52 -2.26 -13.18 16.21
CA ALA A 52 -1.57 -14.02 15.24
C ALA A 52 -0.58 -15.03 15.83
N GLY A 53 -0.44 -15.11 17.17
CA GLY A 53 0.46 -16.02 17.86
C GLY A 53 1.95 -15.68 17.72
N ILE A 54 2.29 -14.43 17.42
CA ILE A 54 3.68 -14.01 17.18
C ILE A 54 4.29 -13.50 18.51
N PRO A 55 5.41 -14.07 18.98
CA PRO A 55 6.15 -13.53 20.10
C PRO A 55 6.65 -12.12 19.81
N LEU A 56 6.31 -11.16 20.68
CA LEU A 56 6.69 -9.76 20.47
C LEU A 56 7.28 -9.12 21.71
N THR A 57 8.23 -8.20 21.48
CA THR A 57 8.79 -7.30 22.48
C THR A 57 8.48 -5.86 22.10
N GLU A 58 7.81 -5.14 22.99
CA GLU A 58 7.51 -3.72 22.79
C GLU A 58 8.68 -2.85 23.24
N LEU A 59 9.12 -1.96 22.37
CA LEU A 59 10.27 -1.06 22.59
C LEU A 59 9.86 0.39 22.31
N ARG A 60 10.64 1.33 22.85
CA ARG A 60 10.38 2.76 22.64
C ARG A 60 10.70 3.23 21.22
N PHE A 61 11.74 2.70 20.62
CA PHE A 61 12.32 3.19 19.37
C PHE A 61 12.45 4.73 19.37
N GLY A 62 13.02 5.25 20.46
CA GLY A 62 13.22 6.67 20.69
C GLY A 62 14.28 7.30 19.79
N GLY A 63 14.88 8.38 20.25
CA GLY A 63 15.95 9.08 19.52
C GLY A 63 17.32 8.40 19.64
N PRO A 64 18.40 9.11 19.27
CA PRO A 64 19.77 8.59 19.29
C PRO A 64 20.24 8.08 20.67
N PHE A 65 19.68 8.63 21.74
CA PHE A 65 20.02 8.30 23.13
C PHE A 65 19.17 7.15 23.73
N ASP A 66 18.37 6.46 22.93
CA ASP A 66 17.56 5.31 23.40
C ASP A 66 18.45 4.07 23.56
N VAL A 67 19.17 4.03 24.69
CA VAL A 67 20.04 2.92 25.07
C VAL A 67 19.22 1.65 25.36
N GLY A 68 18.00 1.83 25.91
CA GLY A 68 17.12 0.71 26.27
C GLY A 68 16.70 -0.12 25.06
N THR A 69 16.26 0.53 23.98
CA THR A 69 15.93 -0.16 22.73
C THR A 69 17.14 -0.89 22.13
N ARG A 70 18.34 -0.27 22.16
CA ARG A 70 19.56 -0.91 21.64
C ARG A 70 19.98 -2.11 22.49
N ALA A 71 19.85 -2.03 23.81
CA ALA A 71 20.17 -3.12 24.71
C ALA A 71 19.19 -4.30 24.53
N ALA A 72 17.88 -4.01 24.45
CA ALA A 72 16.86 -5.03 24.20
C ALA A 72 17.04 -5.71 22.83
N PHE A 73 17.39 -4.95 21.80
CA PHE A 73 17.67 -5.51 20.47
C PHE A 73 18.85 -6.48 20.50
N ARG A 74 19.96 -6.09 21.18
CA ARG A 74 21.13 -6.98 21.37
C ARG A 74 20.77 -8.23 22.18
N HIS A 75 19.99 -8.05 23.24
CA HIS A 75 19.55 -9.17 24.08
C HIS A 75 18.77 -10.21 23.26
N GLU A 76 17.77 -9.77 22.47
CA GLU A 76 16.97 -10.67 21.62
C GLU A 76 17.84 -11.41 20.60
N ILE A 77 18.76 -10.71 19.94
CA ILE A 77 19.68 -11.33 18.98
C ILE A 77 20.59 -12.36 19.67
N THR A 78 21.16 -12.03 20.82
CA THR A 78 22.08 -12.94 21.52
C THR A 78 21.35 -14.16 22.08
N ALA A 79 20.16 -13.96 22.66
CA ALA A 79 19.39 -15.03 23.31
C ALA A 79 18.74 -15.97 22.28
N TRP A 80 18.24 -15.42 21.17
CA TRP A 80 17.48 -16.22 20.20
C TRP A 80 18.27 -16.62 18.95
N ARG A 81 19.37 -15.92 18.65
CA ARG A 81 20.27 -16.17 17.50
C ARG A 81 19.49 -16.30 16.18
N PRO A 82 18.86 -15.22 15.71
CA PRO A 82 18.15 -15.23 14.44
C PRO A 82 19.13 -15.44 13.27
N ASP A 83 18.70 -16.15 12.23
CA ASP A 83 19.44 -16.29 10.98
C ASP A 83 19.30 -15.02 10.13
N ILE A 84 18.12 -14.39 10.17
CA ILE A 84 17.80 -13.15 9.46
C ILE A 84 17.19 -12.12 10.41
N VAL A 85 17.64 -10.87 10.28
CA VAL A 85 17.01 -9.71 10.92
C VAL A 85 16.44 -8.80 9.84
N LEU A 86 15.11 -8.77 9.70
CA LEU A 86 14.39 -7.90 8.77
C LEU A 86 13.95 -6.62 9.48
N THR A 87 14.56 -5.51 9.12
CA THR A 87 14.23 -4.19 9.69
C THR A 87 13.37 -3.37 8.73
N TRP A 88 12.37 -2.70 9.30
CA TRP A 88 11.41 -1.89 8.56
C TRP A 88 11.66 -0.41 8.78
N MET A 89 11.81 0.33 7.70
CA MET A 89 12.04 1.77 7.71
C MET A 89 13.35 2.20 8.40
N SER A 90 13.76 3.43 8.22
CA SER A 90 15.09 3.92 8.60
C SER A 90 15.41 3.81 10.10
N ARG A 91 14.43 4.04 10.98
CA ARG A 91 14.68 4.09 12.43
C ARG A 91 15.03 2.73 13.02
N ALA A 92 14.24 1.70 12.71
CA ALA A 92 14.54 0.33 13.18
C ALA A 92 15.86 -0.16 12.60
N THR A 93 16.10 0.11 11.31
CA THR A 93 17.35 -0.26 10.62
C THR A 93 18.57 0.40 11.25
N ALA A 94 18.51 1.69 11.55
CA ALA A 94 19.63 2.41 12.20
C ALA A 94 19.93 1.93 13.64
N MET A 95 18.94 1.36 14.31
CA MET A 95 19.07 0.85 15.68
C MET A 95 19.52 -0.62 15.74
N CYS A 96 19.42 -1.36 14.65
CA CYS A 96 19.86 -2.75 14.57
C CYS A 96 21.38 -2.85 14.79
N PRO A 97 21.83 -3.65 15.76
CA PRO A 97 23.27 -3.87 15.96
C PRO A 97 23.84 -4.76 14.85
N THR A 98 25.15 -4.86 14.77
CA THR A 98 25.85 -5.89 13.99
C THR A 98 25.86 -7.20 14.76
N GLY A 99 25.86 -8.34 14.05
CA GLY A 99 25.88 -9.68 14.64
C GLY A 99 26.07 -10.75 13.56
N ASP A 100 26.00 -11.99 13.99
CA ASP A 100 26.09 -13.17 13.11
C ASP A 100 24.70 -13.53 12.59
N PHE A 101 24.19 -12.71 11.68
CA PHE A 101 22.90 -12.84 11.01
C PHE A 101 22.91 -12.04 9.70
N VAL A 102 22.03 -12.37 8.79
CA VAL A 102 21.80 -11.57 7.59
C VAL A 102 20.88 -10.41 7.91
N HIS A 103 21.38 -9.18 7.83
CA HIS A 103 20.58 -7.97 8.05
C HIS A 103 19.92 -7.52 6.74
N VAL A 104 18.62 -7.56 6.69
CA VAL A 104 17.80 -7.13 5.55
C VAL A 104 17.05 -5.85 5.91
N GLY A 105 17.19 -4.82 5.10
CA GLY A 105 16.46 -3.56 5.24
C GLY A 105 15.28 -3.48 4.27
N ARG A 106 14.05 -3.25 4.77
CA ARG A 106 12.88 -3.07 3.92
C ARG A 106 12.53 -1.60 3.75
N LEU A 107 12.56 -1.17 2.50
CA LEU A 107 12.18 0.17 2.06
C LEU A 107 10.68 0.19 1.71
N GLY A 108 9.96 1.20 2.19
CA GLY A 108 8.58 1.48 1.79
C GLY A 108 8.45 2.83 1.07
N GLY A 109 9.58 3.42 0.65
CA GLY A 109 9.68 4.71 -0.02
C GLY A 109 11.14 5.05 -0.34
N TYR A 110 11.37 6.23 -0.88
CA TYR A 110 12.70 6.75 -1.24
C TYR A 110 13.44 7.27 0.01
N TYR A 111 13.98 6.35 0.80
CA TYR A 111 14.67 6.68 2.05
C TYR A 111 16.16 6.96 1.84
N ASP A 112 16.74 7.79 2.71
CA ASP A 112 18.19 8.03 2.75
C ASP A 112 18.94 6.75 3.16
N LEU A 113 19.74 6.21 2.24
CA LEU A 113 20.43 4.93 2.40
C LEU A 113 21.56 4.97 3.45
N LYS A 114 21.91 6.14 4.00
CA LYS A 114 22.88 6.22 5.11
C LYS A 114 22.47 5.38 6.32
N TYR A 115 21.15 5.18 6.55
CA TYR A 115 20.62 4.38 7.65
C TYR A 115 20.71 2.87 7.40
N TYR A 116 20.94 2.46 6.12
CA TYR A 116 20.93 1.07 5.68
C TYR A 116 22.32 0.48 5.45
N ARG A 117 23.40 1.23 5.68
CA ARG A 117 24.80 0.83 5.40
C ARG A 117 25.23 -0.47 6.07
N ARG A 118 24.52 -0.94 7.10
CA ARG A 118 24.79 -2.20 7.80
C ARG A 118 23.99 -3.37 7.26
N CYS A 119 23.04 -3.13 6.35
CA CYS A 119 22.30 -4.20 5.71
C CYS A 119 23.15 -4.91 4.67
N GLN A 120 22.99 -6.22 4.55
CA GLN A 120 23.54 -6.99 3.45
C GLN A 120 22.61 -6.95 2.24
N HIS A 121 21.29 -6.91 2.47
CA HIS A 121 20.29 -6.86 1.41
C HIS A 121 19.24 -5.77 1.67
N LEU A 122 18.67 -5.22 0.58
CA LEU A 122 17.53 -4.33 0.64
C LEU A 122 16.34 -4.94 -0.10
N ILE A 123 15.15 -4.72 0.46
CA ILE A 123 13.88 -5.03 -0.18
C ILE A 123 13.18 -3.71 -0.50
N GLY A 124 12.84 -3.50 -1.77
CA GLY A 124 11.91 -2.47 -2.21
C GLY A 124 10.55 -3.08 -2.51
N ASN A 125 9.47 -2.43 -2.09
CA ASN A 125 8.11 -2.87 -2.38
C ASN A 125 7.61 -2.44 -3.78
N THR A 126 8.41 -1.65 -4.50
CA THR A 126 8.26 -1.37 -5.94
C THR A 126 9.59 -1.53 -6.66
N ARG A 127 9.53 -1.74 -7.98
CA ARG A 127 10.73 -1.77 -8.82
C ARG A 127 11.45 -0.42 -8.80
N ALA A 128 10.70 0.70 -8.83
CA ALA A 128 11.25 2.04 -8.76
C ALA A 128 12.07 2.29 -7.47
N ILE A 129 11.63 1.78 -6.31
CA ILE A 129 12.39 1.86 -5.07
C ILE A 129 13.68 1.03 -5.13
N VAL A 130 13.63 -0.13 -5.78
CA VAL A 130 14.85 -0.94 -6.01
C VAL A 130 15.81 -0.20 -6.93
N ASP A 131 15.31 0.36 -8.04
CA ASP A 131 16.14 1.10 -9.00
C ASP A 131 16.70 2.39 -8.37
N TYR A 132 15.93 3.06 -7.51
CA TYR A 132 16.44 4.16 -6.69
C TYR A 132 17.60 3.70 -5.79
N ALA A 133 17.46 2.59 -5.07
CA ALA A 133 18.55 2.10 -4.22
C ALA A 133 19.82 1.84 -5.05
N VAL A 134 19.69 1.23 -6.22
CA VAL A 134 20.80 0.99 -7.15
C VAL A 134 21.41 2.29 -7.67
N SER A 135 20.58 3.28 -8.02
CA SER A 135 21.06 4.61 -8.46
C SER A 135 21.82 5.37 -7.38
N GLN A 136 21.56 5.06 -6.10
CA GLN A 136 22.31 5.58 -4.95
C GLN A 136 23.55 4.76 -4.61
N GLY A 137 23.96 3.83 -5.49
CA GLY A 137 25.18 3.02 -5.35
C GLY A 137 25.00 1.70 -4.60
N TRP A 138 23.75 1.24 -4.35
CA TRP A 138 23.54 -0.08 -3.77
C TRP A 138 23.76 -1.19 -4.80
N PRO A 139 24.47 -2.29 -4.47
CA PRO A 139 24.69 -3.39 -5.42
C PRO A 139 23.38 -3.99 -5.92
N ARG A 140 23.22 -4.16 -7.23
CA ARG A 140 21.99 -4.65 -7.86
C ARG A 140 21.59 -6.04 -7.37
N GLU A 141 22.54 -6.93 -7.18
CA GLU A 141 22.37 -8.29 -6.70
C GLU A 141 21.93 -8.37 -5.24
N ARG A 142 22.00 -7.24 -4.51
CA ARG A 142 21.55 -7.10 -3.11
C ARG A 142 20.31 -6.23 -2.94
N ALA A 143 19.66 -5.86 -4.03
CA ALA A 143 18.44 -5.06 -4.05
C ALA A 143 17.30 -5.87 -4.68
N HIS A 144 16.29 -6.24 -3.87
CA HIS A 144 15.26 -7.20 -4.23
C HIS A 144 13.88 -6.54 -4.30
N TYR A 145 13.08 -6.92 -5.30
CA TYR A 145 11.70 -6.49 -5.41
C TYR A 145 10.77 -7.52 -4.77
N LEU A 146 10.20 -7.18 -3.62
CA LEU A 146 9.16 -7.97 -2.96
C LEU A 146 7.94 -7.06 -2.70
N PRO A 147 6.85 -7.21 -3.47
CA PRO A 147 5.68 -6.34 -3.40
C PRO A 147 4.89 -6.53 -2.10
N ASN A 148 3.93 -5.63 -1.88
CA ASN A 148 2.88 -5.87 -0.91
C ASN A 148 1.85 -6.83 -1.51
N PHE A 149 1.15 -7.55 -0.64
CA PHE A 149 -0.11 -8.20 -0.97
C PHE A 149 -1.27 -7.46 -0.29
N VAL A 150 -2.45 -7.65 -0.83
CA VAL A 150 -3.71 -7.24 -0.20
C VAL A 150 -4.60 -8.47 -0.03
N PRO A 151 -5.44 -8.50 1.02
CA PRO A 151 -6.41 -9.59 1.18
C PRO A 151 -7.38 -9.64 0.00
N ASP A 152 -7.77 -10.85 -0.42
CA ASP A 152 -8.87 -11.00 -1.38
C ASP A 152 -10.20 -10.71 -0.65
N PRO A 153 -10.91 -9.64 -0.98
CA PRO A 153 -12.17 -9.30 -0.30
C PRO A 153 -13.26 -10.35 -0.53
N ARG A 154 -13.13 -11.19 -1.57
CA ARG A 154 -14.08 -12.30 -1.83
C ARG A 154 -13.87 -13.48 -0.90
N ALA A 155 -12.71 -13.59 -0.26
CA ALA A 155 -12.43 -14.64 0.73
C ALA A 155 -12.93 -14.28 2.14
N VAL A 156 -13.40 -13.06 2.35
CA VAL A 156 -13.90 -12.57 3.64
C VAL A 156 -15.37 -12.21 3.47
N ALA A 157 -16.22 -12.61 4.43
CA ALA A 157 -17.61 -12.12 4.45
C ALA A 157 -17.59 -10.59 4.50
N ILE A 158 -18.12 -9.94 3.47
CA ILE A 158 -18.22 -8.47 3.42
C ILE A 158 -19.16 -8.07 4.53
N THR A 159 -18.63 -7.54 5.62
CA THR A 159 -19.45 -6.91 6.66
C THR A 159 -20.03 -5.66 6.01
N ALA A 160 -21.32 -5.67 5.76
CA ALA A 160 -22.02 -4.49 5.26
C ALA A 160 -21.82 -3.37 6.27
N GLY A 161 -21.08 -2.35 5.88
CA GLY A 161 -21.06 -1.07 6.60
C GLY A 161 -22.45 -0.45 6.59
N PRO A 162 -22.68 0.68 7.28
CA PRO A 162 -23.94 1.39 7.20
C PRO A 162 -24.29 1.60 5.73
N ALA A 163 -25.47 1.11 5.34
CA ALA A 163 -25.94 1.10 3.96
C ALA A 163 -25.83 2.52 3.37
N LEU A 164 -24.87 2.69 2.47
CA LEU A 164 -24.79 3.89 1.65
C LEU A 164 -25.71 3.64 0.46
N GLU A 165 -26.77 4.40 0.39
CA GLU A 165 -27.66 4.35 -0.78
C GLU A 165 -26.84 4.76 -2.02
N ARG A 166 -26.64 3.79 -2.90
CA ARG A 166 -26.12 4.05 -4.23
C ARG A 166 -27.17 4.82 -5.01
N PRO A 167 -26.81 5.87 -5.74
CA PRO A 167 -27.72 6.51 -6.67
C PRO A 167 -28.17 5.51 -7.75
N ASP A 168 -29.49 5.39 -7.95
CA ASP A 168 -30.04 4.45 -8.91
C ASP A 168 -29.74 4.85 -10.35
N GLY A 169 -29.31 3.88 -11.18
CA GLY A 169 -29.19 4.02 -12.60
C GLY A 169 -28.03 4.88 -13.11
N VAL A 170 -27.18 5.41 -12.21
CA VAL A 170 -26.04 6.25 -12.60
C VAL A 170 -24.71 5.58 -12.29
N PRO A 171 -23.66 5.79 -13.10
CA PRO A 171 -22.33 5.29 -12.81
C PRO A 171 -21.74 5.87 -11.52
N LEU A 172 -21.14 5.02 -10.70
CA LEU A 172 -20.55 5.39 -9.43
C LEU A 172 -19.03 5.15 -9.44
N ALA A 173 -18.26 6.22 -9.36
CA ALA A 173 -16.83 6.18 -9.14
C ALA A 173 -16.48 6.19 -7.63
N LEU A 174 -15.46 5.45 -7.25
CA LEU A 174 -14.90 5.45 -5.89
C LEU A 174 -13.47 5.97 -5.92
N ALA A 175 -13.14 6.85 -4.98
CA ALA A 175 -11.77 7.29 -4.76
C ALA A 175 -11.40 7.12 -3.27
N LEU A 176 -10.21 6.56 -3.01
CA LEU A 176 -9.78 6.20 -1.67
C LEU A 176 -8.44 6.85 -1.32
N GLY A 177 -8.32 7.40 -0.13
CA GLY A 177 -7.05 7.86 0.37
C GLY A 177 -7.11 9.09 1.28
N ARG A 178 -5.96 9.44 1.85
CA ARG A 178 -5.83 10.64 2.67
C ARG A 178 -6.13 11.90 1.85
N LEU A 179 -6.95 12.80 2.37
CA LEU A 179 -7.26 14.08 1.71
C LEU A 179 -6.06 15.03 1.82
N HIS A 180 -5.10 14.86 0.89
CA HIS A 180 -3.80 15.50 0.85
C HIS A 180 -3.43 15.89 -0.60
N PRO A 181 -2.66 16.94 -0.86
CA PRO A 181 -2.31 17.40 -2.21
C PRO A 181 -1.75 16.30 -3.12
N ASN A 182 -0.95 15.37 -2.58
CA ASN A 182 -0.37 14.27 -3.34
C ASN A 182 -1.43 13.33 -3.95
N LYS A 183 -2.65 13.31 -3.39
CA LYS A 183 -3.73 12.42 -3.83
C LYS A 183 -4.58 12.97 -4.97
N GLY A 184 -4.44 14.26 -5.30
CA GLY A 184 -5.03 14.85 -6.50
C GLY A 184 -6.57 14.85 -6.54
N PHE A 185 -7.25 14.88 -5.39
CA PHE A 185 -8.71 14.90 -5.36
C PHE A 185 -9.32 16.18 -5.94
N ASP A 186 -8.59 17.29 -5.93
CA ASP A 186 -8.92 18.52 -6.65
C ASP A 186 -8.97 18.28 -8.17
N LEU A 187 -7.97 17.63 -8.74
CA LEU A 187 -7.95 17.21 -10.15
C LEU A 187 -9.15 16.29 -10.49
N LEU A 188 -9.49 15.38 -9.57
CA LEU A 188 -10.64 14.50 -9.77
C LEU A 188 -11.97 15.25 -9.75
N LEU A 189 -12.11 16.26 -8.92
CA LEU A 189 -13.30 17.12 -8.91
C LEU A 189 -13.42 17.93 -10.22
N ASP A 190 -12.30 18.49 -10.70
CA ASP A 190 -12.26 19.20 -11.98
C ASP A 190 -12.64 18.27 -13.13
N ALA A 191 -12.11 17.06 -13.16
CA ALA A 191 -12.48 16.02 -14.13
C ALA A 191 -13.96 15.64 -14.05
N LEU A 192 -14.50 15.44 -12.85
CA LEU A 192 -15.90 15.08 -12.64
C LEU A 192 -16.85 16.18 -13.15
N ALA A 193 -16.47 17.45 -13.03
CA ALA A 193 -17.25 18.57 -13.55
C ALA A 193 -17.37 18.56 -15.09
N MET A 194 -16.45 17.88 -15.79
CA MET A 194 -16.45 17.70 -17.23
C MET A 194 -17.20 16.43 -17.69
N THR A 195 -17.71 15.63 -16.75
CA THR A 195 -18.46 14.41 -17.06
C THR A 195 -19.95 14.60 -16.86
N ASP A 196 -20.75 13.83 -17.60
CA ASP A 196 -22.18 13.72 -17.39
C ASP A 196 -22.47 12.58 -16.43
N GLU A 197 -23.48 12.74 -15.55
CA GLU A 197 -24.14 11.71 -14.74
C GLU A 197 -23.24 10.76 -13.88
N ILE A 198 -21.94 10.93 -13.85
CA ILE A 198 -21.09 10.14 -12.97
C ILE A 198 -21.18 10.68 -11.55
N HIS A 199 -21.47 9.81 -10.56
CA HIS A 199 -21.40 10.11 -9.15
C HIS A 199 -20.04 9.68 -8.58
N LEU A 200 -19.61 10.33 -7.49
CA LEU A 200 -18.32 10.10 -6.87
C LEU A 200 -18.44 9.94 -5.36
N TRP A 201 -17.91 8.83 -4.86
CA TRP A 201 -17.62 8.67 -3.45
C TRP A 201 -16.13 8.86 -3.17
N ILE A 202 -15.81 9.71 -2.19
CA ILE A 202 -14.45 9.92 -1.71
C ILE A 202 -14.39 9.44 -0.26
N ALA A 203 -13.65 8.35 0.00
CA ALA A 203 -13.46 7.81 1.33
C ALA A 203 -12.03 8.07 1.82
N GLY A 204 -11.94 8.71 2.96
CA GLY A 204 -10.72 9.09 3.64
C GLY A 204 -10.85 10.43 4.37
N GLU A 205 -9.84 10.73 5.17
CA GLU A 205 -9.75 11.97 5.93
C GLU A 205 -8.43 12.68 5.63
N GLY A 206 -8.37 13.96 5.97
CA GLY A 206 -7.15 14.73 5.82
C GLY A 206 -7.37 16.23 5.81
N PRO A 207 -6.28 17.01 5.78
CA PRO A 207 -6.33 18.45 5.96
C PRO A 207 -7.09 19.21 4.86
N LEU A 208 -7.27 18.58 3.67
CA LEU A 208 -7.97 19.22 2.54
C LEU A 208 -9.49 19.00 2.54
N ARG A 209 -10.09 18.38 3.58
CA ARG A 209 -11.52 18.00 3.58
C ARG A 209 -12.44 19.18 3.24
N ASP A 210 -12.25 20.32 3.93
CA ASP A 210 -13.10 21.48 3.77
C ASP A 210 -12.82 22.22 2.46
N ASP A 211 -11.56 22.27 2.02
CA ASP A 211 -11.16 22.89 0.78
C ASP A 211 -11.76 22.14 -0.42
N LEU A 212 -11.71 20.80 -0.40
CA LEU A 212 -12.30 19.95 -1.44
C LEU A 212 -13.83 20.05 -1.45
N ALA A 213 -14.48 20.15 -0.30
CA ALA A 213 -15.92 20.36 -0.23
C ALA A 213 -16.33 21.68 -0.88
N ARG A 214 -15.66 22.79 -0.51
CA ARG A 214 -15.88 24.10 -1.14
C ARG A 214 -15.56 24.09 -2.64
N HIS A 215 -14.57 23.32 -3.08
CA HIS A 215 -14.25 23.19 -4.48
C HIS A 215 -15.36 22.47 -5.23
N ALA A 216 -15.88 21.36 -4.72
CA ALA A 216 -17.03 20.64 -5.27
C ALA A 216 -18.26 21.54 -5.38
N GLU A 217 -18.55 22.36 -4.36
CA GLU A 217 -19.66 23.34 -4.40
C GLU A 217 -19.48 24.38 -5.53
N ARG A 218 -18.28 24.96 -5.68
CA ARG A 218 -17.98 25.92 -6.75
C ARG A 218 -18.16 25.33 -8.15
N LEU A 219 -17.89 24.04 -8.29
CA LEU A 219 -18.08 23.28 -9.56
C LEU A 219 -19.52 22.79 -9.76
N GLY A 220 -20.45 23.06 -8.82
CA GLY A 220 -21.82 22.60 -8.91
C GLY A 220 -22.02 21.10 -8.68
N LEU A 221 -21.07 20.45 -8.02
CA LEU A 221 -21.03 18.98 -7.81
C LEU A 221 -21.72 18.49 -6.54
N ALA A 222 -22.39 19.35 -5.76
CA ALA A 222 -22.93 19.03 -4.43
C ALA A 222 -23.88 17.80 -4.45
N GLY A 223 -24.63 17.57 -5.53
CA GLY A 223 -25.52 16.41 -5.70
C GLY A 223 -24.81 15.14 -6.22
N ARG A 224 -23.57 15.24 -6.70
CA ARG A 224 -22.85 14.14 -7.35
C ARG A 224 -21.67 13.62 -6.55
N VAL A 225 -21.19 14.36 -5.52
CA VAL A 225 -20.03 14.00 -4.71
C VAL A 225 -20.45 13.73 -3.27
N ARG A 226 -20.02 12.59 -2.73
CA ARG A 226 -20.14 12.28 -1.29
C ARG A 226 -18.78 12.04 -0.68
N PHE A 227 -18.46 12.83 0.33
CA PHE A 227 -17.30 12.62 1.17
C PHE A 227 -17.66 11.73 2.35
N LEU A 228 -17.13 10.53 2.40
CA LEU A 228 -17.55 9.49 3.34
C LEU A 228 -16.76 9.50 4.66
N GLY A 229 -15.69 10.32 4.76
CA GLY A 229 -14.78 10.28 5.90
C GLY A 229 -13.97 8.98 5.93
N TRP A 230 -13.42 8.65 7.10
CA TRP A 230 -12.74 7.38 7.31
C TRP A 230 -13.71 6.21 7.26
N ARG A 231 -13.35 5.13 6.55
CA ARG A 231 -14.18 3.93 6.37
C ARG A 231 -13.35 2.67 6.63
N ASP A 232 -13.90 1.75 7.40
CA ASP A 232 -13.32 0.43 7.65
C ASP A 232 -13.89 -0.66 6.73
N ASP A 233 -15.00 -0.38 6.06
CA ASP A 233 -15.71 -1.25 5.14
C ASP A 233 -15.35 -1.02 3.66
N VAL A 234 -14.09 -0.68 3.38
CA VAL A 234 -13.60 -0.45 2.02
C VAL A 234 -13.99 -1.56 1.03
N PRO A 235 -13.96 -2.87 1.38
CA PRO A 235 -14.43 -3.92 0.49
C PRO A 235 -15.90 -3.76 0.06
N ALA A 236 -16.77 -3.29 0.96
CA ALA A 236 -18.18 -3.03 0.63
C ALA A 236 -18.34 -1.83 -0.31
N LEU A 237 -17.57 -0.77 -0.11
CA LEU A 237 -17.53 0.38 -1.02
C LEU A 237 -17.09 -0.04 -2.42
N MET A 238 -16.01 -0.85 -2.52
CA MET A 238 -15.51 -1.37 -3.79
C MET A 238 -16.53 -2.27 -4.50
N ALA A 239 -17.26 -3.11 -3.75
CA ALA A 239 -18.32 -3.96 -4.30
C ALA A 239 -19.53 -3.18 -4.82
N THR A 240 -19.73 -1.94 -4.34
CA THR A 240 -20.84 -1.07 -4.72
C THR A 240 -20.51 -0.17 -5.91
N ALA A 241 -19.25 0.22 -6.09
CA ALA A 241 -18.79 1.12 -7.13
C ALA A 241 -18.64 0.42 -8.50
N ASP A 242 -18.68 1.21 -9.57
CA ASP A 242 -18.45 0.73 -10.94
C ASP A 242 -17.00 0.86 -11.39
N CYS A 243 -16.24 1.76 -10.77
CA CYS A 243 -14.79 1.91 -10.99
C CYS A 243 -14.09 2.54 -9.79
N LEU A 244 -12.79 2.26 -9.67
CA LEU A 244 -11.88 3.02 -8.81
C LEU A 244 -11.19 4.09 -9.62
N VAL A 245 -11.08 5.31 -9.07
CA VAL A 245 -10.27 6.39 -9.63
C VAL A 245 -9.14 6.74 -8.65
N CYS A 246 -7.90 6.65 -9.10
CA CYS A 246 -6.69 7.00 -8.35
C CYS A 246 -6.01 8.22 -9.01
N PRO A 247 -6.40 9.45 -8.68
CA PRO A 247 -5.93 10.66 -9.36
C PRO A 247 -4.60 11.20 -8.79
N SER A 248 -3.84 10.35 -8.13
CA SER A 248 -2.68 10.74 -7.33
C SER A 248 -1.57 11.37 -8.15
N ARG A 249 -1.12 12.56 -7.76
CA ARG A 249 0.09 13.21 -8.30
C ARG A 249 1.36 12.49 -7.86
N HIS A 250 1.31 11.92 -6.66
CA HIS A 250 2.41 11.15 -6.10
C HIS A 250 1.87 9.95 -5.33
N GLU A 251 2.07 8.76 -5.88
CA GLU A 251 1.64 7.48 -5.32
C GLU A 251 2.77 6.46 -5.49
N PRO A 252 3.64 6.29 -4.48
CA PRO A 252 4.82 5.44 -4.64
C PRO A 252 4.54 3.96 -4.89
N LEU A 253 3.40 3.44 -4.39
CA LEU A 253 3.08 2.01 -4.48
C LEU A 253 1.78 1.71 -5.23
N GLY A 254 0.70 2.45 -4.95
CA GLY A 254 -0.61 2.19 -5.55
C GLY A 254 -1.35 1.00 -4.95
N ASN A 255 -1.30 0.80 -3.62
CA ASN A 255 -2.06 -0.28 -2.96
C ASN A 255 -3.54 -0.29 -3.35
N VAL A 256 -4.15 0.88 -3.52
CA VAL A 256 -5.56 1.01 -3.92
C VAL A 256 -5.85 0.39 -5.29
N VAL A 257 -4.87 0.39 -6.21
CA VAL A 257 -4.96 -0.29 -7.51
C VAL A 257 -5.02 -1.81 -7.30
N ILE A 258 -4.13 -2.35 -6.47
CA ILE A 258 -4.08 -3.78 -6.16
C ILE A 258 -5.35 -4.20 -5.42
N GLU A 259 -5.86 -3.37 -4.51
CA GLU A 259 -7.12 -3.58 -3.78
C GLU A 259 -8.34 -3.61 -4.74
N ALA A 260 -8.38 -2.70 -5.72
CA ALA A 260 -9.42 -2.69 -6.75
C ALA A 260 -9.35 -3.95 -7.63
N TRP A 261 -8.17 -4.35 -8.07
CA TRP A 261 -7.99 -5.60 -8.82
C TRP A 261 -8.46 -6.83 -8.03
N ALA A 262 -8.11 -6.90 -6.74
CA ALA A 262 -8.57 -7.96 -5.84
C ALA A 262 -10.11 -7.98 -5.71
N ALA A 263 -10.75 -6.81 -5.70
CA ALA A 263 -12.19 -6.66 -5.63
C ALA A 263 -12.89 -6.92 -6.98
N GLY A 264 -12.16 -7.00 -8.09
CA GLY A 264 -12.74 -7.08 -9.43
C GLY A 264 -13.31 -5.75 -9.91
N LEU A 265 -12.73 -4.63 -9.48
CA LEU A 265 -13.17 -3.29 -9.82
C LEU A 265 -12.20 -2.69 -10.86
N PRO A 266 -12.69 -2.19 -12.03
CA PRO A 266 -11.84 -1.57 -13.03
C PRO A 266 -11.23 -0.26 -12.51
N VAL A 267 -10.02 0.06 -12.95
CA VAL A 267 -9.23 1.18 -12.41
C VAL A 267 -8.96 2.22 -13.49
N VAL A 268 -9.16 3.50 -13.13
CA VAL A 268 -8.56 4.66 -13.80
C VAL A 268 -7.52 5.26 -12.85
N ALA A 269 -6.30 5.47 -13.30
CA ALA A 269 -5.27 6.08 -12.48
C ALA A 269 -4.43 7.08 -13.27
N THR A 270 -3.97 8.13 -12.61
CA THR A 270 -2.88 8.96 -13.14
C THR A 270 -1.58 8.16 -13.16
N ALA A 271 -0.72 8.42 -14.15
CA ALA A 271 0.56 7.73 -14.33
C ALA A 271 1.62 8.23 -13.32
N SER A 272 1.27 8.27 -12.02
CA SER A 272 2.24 8.43 -10.94
C SER A 272 3.01 7.12 -10.71
N ASP A 273 4.14 7.18 -10.01
CA ASP A 273 5.13 6.09 -9.94
C ASP A 273 4.55 4.68 -9.73
N GLY A 274 3.69 4.52 -8.73
CA GLY A 274 3.08 3.23 -8.40
C GLY A 274 2.11 2.74 -9.47
N PRO A 275 1.03 3.48 -9.80
CA PRO A 275 0.11 3.11 -10.86
C PRO A 275 0.80 2.87 -12.21
N ALA A 276 1.77 3.70 -12.61
CA ALA A 276 2.51 3.51 -13.86
C ALA A 276 3.35 2.22 -13.87
N ALA A 277 3.82 1.78 -12.70
CA ALA A 277 4.57 0.53 -12.57
C ALA A 277 3.67 -0.72 -12.48
N LEU A 278 2.40 -0.55 -12.10
CA LEU A 278 1.44 -1.64 -11.91
C LEU A 278 0.59 -1.88 -13.15
N ILE A 279 0.01 -0.81 -13.70
CA ILE A 279 -1.02 -0.88 -14.74
C ILE A 279 -0.40 -0.98 -16.14
N ALA A 280 -0.80 -2.01 -16.87
CA ALA A 280 -0.61 -2.07 -18.32
C ALA A 280 -1.85 -1.45 -19.00
N GLU A 281 -1.65 -0.28 -19.60
CA GLU A 281 -2.71 0.53 -20.24
C GLU A 281 -3.63 -0.30 -21.12
N GLY A 282 -4.94 -0.16 -20.89
CA GLY A 282 -6.00 -0.82 -21.66
C GLY A 282 -6.16 -2.32 -21.41
N ARG A 283 -5.27 -2.95 -20.63
CA ARG A 283 -5.32 -4.37 -20.27
C ARG A 283 -5.90 -4.62 -18.87
N ASP A 284 -5.36 -3.95 -17.87
CA ASP A 284 -5.72 -4.14 -16.47
C ASP A 284 -6.09 -2.83 -15.74
N GLY A 285 -6.10 -1.71 -16.45
CA GLY A 285 -6.54 -0.40 -16.04
C GLY A 285 -6.37 0.63 -17.15
N LEU A 286 -6.84 1.85 -16.89
CA LEU A 286 -6.56 3.01 -17.73
C LEU A 286 -5.58 3.94 -17.02
N LEU A 287 -4.50 4.32 -17.71
CA LEU A 287 -3.49 5.27 -17.22
C LEU A 287 -3.68 6.63 -17.91
N VAL A 288 -3.86 7.64 -17.08
CA VAL A 288 -3.92 9.03 -17.52
C VAL A 288 -2.56 9.69 -17.33
N PRO A 289 -1.94 10.28 -18.36
CA PRO A 289 -0.66 10.95 -18.22
C PRO A 289 -0.70 12.06 -17.17
N LEU A 290 0.38 12.18 -16.38
CA LEU A 290 0.59 13.35 -15.53
C LEU A 290 0.99 14.53 -16.41
N MET A 291 0.04 15.41 -16.68
CA MET A 291 0.26 16.59 -17.52
C MET A 291 0.93 17.71 -16.72
N ALA A 292 1.81 18.45 -17.39
CA ALA A 292 2.46 19.62 -16.79
C ALA A 292 1.46 20.74 -16.45
N ARG A 293 0.31 20.78 -17.12
CA ARG A 293 -0.79 21.69 -16.84
C ARG A 293 -1.97 20.94 -16.23
N PRO A 294 -2.54 21.43 -15.12
CA PRO A 294 -3.67 20.77 -14.44
C PRO A 294 -4.88 20.52 -15.35
N GLU A 295 -5.19 21.47 -16.24
CA GLU A 295 -6.37 21.42 -17.11
C GLU A 295 -6.34 20.18 -18.05
N GLY A 296 -5.22 19.94 -18.73
CA GLY A 296 -5.07 18.78 -19.60
C GLY A 296 -5.15 17.44 -18.86
N GLY A 297 -4.77 17.42 -17.60
CA GLY A 297 -4.91 16.24 -16.72
C GLY A 297 -6.37 15.96 -16.36
N ALA A 298 -7.18 17.00 -16.12
CA ALA A 298 -8.59 16.86 -15.78
C ALA A 298 -9.40 16.33 -16.99
N GLU A 299 -9.16 16.88 -18.19
CA GLU A 299 -9.80 16.41 -19.43
C GLU A 299 -9.51 14.93 -19.69
N ALA A 300 -8.24 14.52 -19.64
CA ALA A 300 -7.85 13.13 -19.86
C ALA A 300 -8.43 12.17 -18.81
N LEU A 301 -8.55 12.63 -17.55
CA LEU A 301 -9.16 11.85 -16.48
C LEU A 301 -10.68 11.73 -16.70
N ALA A 302 -11.35 12.80 -17.11
CA ALA A 302 -12.78 12.80 -17.46
C ALA A 302 -13.06 11.83 -18.60
N ASP A 303 -12.30 11.88 -19.69
CA ASP A 303 -12.42 10.97 -20.83
C ASP A 303 -12.28 9.51 -20.41
N ALA A 304 -11.29 9.19 -19.56
CA ALA A 304 -11.07 7.84 -19.07
C ALA A 304 -12.25 7.37 -18.19
N MET A 305 -12.79 8.26 -17.35
CA MET A 305 -13.96 7.96 -16.50
C MET A 305 -15.21 7.72 -17.37
N GLN A 306 -15.46 8.55 -18.38
CA GLN A 306 -16.60 8.39 -19.31
C GLN A 306 -16.47 7.10 -20.12
N ARG A 307 -15.29 6.75 -20.61
CA ARG A 307 -15.05 5.47 -21.31
C ARG A 307 -15.40 4.26 -20.44
N ILE A 308 -15.01 4.26 -19.17
CA ILE A 308 -15.38 3.17 -18.24
C ILE A 308 -16.88 3.20 -17.96
N ALA A 309 -17.49 4.36 -17.76
CA ALA A 309 -18.92 4.48 -17.50
C ALA A 309 -19.76 3.96 -18.68
N GLY A 310 -19.38 4.29 -19.92
CA GLY A 310 -20.15 4.01 -21.14
C GLY A 310 -19.88 2.64 -21.76
N ASP A 311 -18.74 1.98 -21.52
CA ASP A 311 -18.35 0.73 -22.20
C ASP A 311 -18.26 -0.46 -21.25
N ALA A 312 -19.33 -1.26 -21.19
CA ALA A 312 -19.38 -2.48 -20.39
C ALA A 312 -18.36 -3.55 -20.85
N GLY A 313 -18.06 -3.60 -22.15
CA GLY A 313 -17.05 -4.51 -22.70
C GLY A 313 -15.64 -4.12 -22.23
N LEU A 314 -15.33 -2.82 -22.21
CA LEU A 314 -14.09 -2.32 -21.66
C LEU A 314 -13.97 -2.67 -20.17
N ARG A 315 -15.03 -2.38 -19.38
CA ARG A 315 -15.03 -2.75 -17.94
C ARG A 315 -14.72 -4.22 -17.74
N ALA A 316 -15.39 -5.11 -18.46
CA ALA A 316 -15.18 -6.56 -18.33
C ALA A 316 -13.72 -6.98 -18.66
N ARG A 317 -13.13 -6.42 -19.71
CA ARG A 317 -11.71 -6.69 -20.06
C ARG A 317 -10.76 -6.19 -18.97
N LEU A 318 -10.94 -4.97 -18.46
CA LEU A 318 -10.08 -4.39 -17.43
C LEU A 318 -10.19 -5.18 -16.10
N VAL A 319 -11.38 -5.62 -15.73
CA VAL A 319 -11.61 -6.48 -14.56
C VAL A 319 -10.87 -7.81 -14.72
N GLN A 320 -11.00 -8.46 -15.88
CA GLN A 320 -10.30 -9.73 -16.16
C GLN A 320 -8.78 -9.55 -16.10
N GLY A 321 -8.24 -8.50 -16.73
CA GLY A 321 -6.82 -8.20 -16.73
C GLY A 321 -6.28 -7.89 -15.34
N GLY A 322 -6.97 -7.00 -14.61
CA GLY A 322 -6.61 -6.63 -13.24
C GLY A 322 -6.64 -7.83 -12.28
N ARG A 323 -7.67 -8.67 -12.41
CA ARG A 323 -7.76 -9.89 -11.61
C ARG A 323 -6.61 -10.87 -11.91
N ALA A 324 -6.28 -11.07 -13.19
CA ALA A 324 -5.15 -11.92 -13.57
C ALA A 324 -3.82 -11.38 -13.04
N ALA A 325 -3.60 -10.05 -13.06
CA ALA A 325 -2.42 -9.41 -12.48
C ALA A 325 -2.34 -9.61 -10.95
N TYR A 326 -3.47 -9.44 -10.26
CA TYR A 326 -3.57 -9.69 -8.82
C TYR A 326 -3.25 -11.15 -8.48
N ASP A 327 -3.91 -12.12 -9.12
CA ASP A 327 -3.74 -13.55 -8.86
C ASP A 327 -2.29 -14.00 -9.11
N ALA A 328 -1.64 -13.47 -10.13
CA ALA A 328 -0.25 -13.80 -10.47
C ALA A 328 0.79 -13.24 -9.49
N SER A 329 0.52 -12.09 -8.83
CA SER A 329 1.60 -11.35 -8.20
C SER A 329 1.32 -10.78 -6.82
N PHE A 330 0.05 -10.57 -6.45
CA PHE A 330 -0.31 -9.77 -5.28
C PHE A 330 -1.22 -10.48 -4.27
N THR A 331 -1.48 -11.78 -4.46
CA THR A 331 -2.11 -12.62 -3.44
C THR A 331 -1.16 -12.85 -2.26
N GLU A 332 -1.72 -13.12 -1.07
CA GLU A 332 -0.92 -13.48 0.11
C GLU A 332 0.01 -14.65 -0.20
N ALA A 333 -0.50 -15.73 -0.80
CA ALA A 333 0.28 -16.92 -1.12
C ALA A 333 1.46 -16.62 -2.05
N ALA A 334 1.24 -15.84 -3.13
CA ALA A 334 2.28 -15.48 -4.08
C ALA A 334 3.39 -14.63 -3.43
N VAL A 335 3.01 -13.65 -2.61
CA VAL A 335 3.98 -12.75 -1.97
C VAL A 335 4.72 -13.45 -0.84
N VAL A 336 4.03 -14.21 0.02
CA VAL A 336 4.67 -15.01 1.08
C VAL A 336 5.63 -16.03 0.48
N GLY A 337 5.25 -16.69 -0.62
CA GLY A 337 6.14 -17.58 -1.35
C GLY A 337 7.44 -16.91 -1.80
N ARG A 338 7.35 -15.67 -2.34
CA ARG A 338 8.53 -14.88 -2.73
C ARG A 338 9.40 -14.49 -1.54
N TYR A 339 8.80 -14.09 -0.41
CA TYR A 339 9.56 -13.78 0.82
C TYR A 339 10.30 -15.02 1.33
N ARG A 340 9.66 -16.18 1.34
CA ARG A 340 10.28 -17.44 1.78
C ARG A 340 11.44 -17.83 0.88
N ALA A 341 11.25 -17.79 -0.45
CA ALA A 341 12.31 -18.06 -1.41
C ALA A 341 13.50 -17.11 -1.25
N PHE A 342 13.23 -15.80 -1.07
CA PHE A 342 14.28 -14.82 -0.77
C PHE A 342 15.00 -15.13 0.54
N PHE A 343 14.29 -15.51 1.58
CA PHE A 343 14.92 -15.87 2.85
C PHE A 343 15.77 -17.13 2.75
N ASP A 344 15.34 -18.12 1.94
CA ASP A 344 16.14 -19.34 1.65
C ASP A 344 17.43 -18.98 0.93
N GLU A 345 17.37 -18.07 -0.05
CA GLU A 345 18.52 -17.60 -0.84
C GLU A 345 19.57 -16.89 0.03
N VAL A 346 19.14 -16.01 0.96
CA VAL A 346 20.08 -15.17 1.72
C VAL A 346 20.57 -15.79 3.02
N ALA A 347 19.89 -16.81 3.56
CA ALA A 347 20.30 -17.54 4.77
C ALA A 347 21.15 -18.78 4.48
N GLY A 348 21.17 -19.24 3.22
CA GLY A 348 22.00 -20.38 2.78
C GLY A 348 23.38 -19.95 2.44
#